data_4f66332097f14943d2e14e845baeab1b
#
_entry.id   4f66332097f14943d2e14e845baeab1b
#
_cell.length_a   1.000
_cell.length_b   1.000
_cell.length_c   1.000
_cell.angle_alpha   90.00
_cell.angle_beta   90.00
_cell.angle_gamma   90.00
#
_symmetry.space_group_name_H-M   'P 1'
#
loop_
_entity.id
_entity.type
_entity.pdbx_description
1 polymer ?
#
loop_
_entity_poly.entity_id
_entity_poly.type
_entity_poly.pdbx_seq_one_letter_code
_entity_poly.pdbx_strand_id
1 'polypeptide(L)'
;MPTSYIGKHGRSKPLPYFQDILRNEGEFFMEILLGLSFALGAGLLLSRIAKPLGLPSVTSYLVAGILIGPYCIGRLGIEGIGFTSMESVKSFELFSQVALGFIAFAIGNEFRLSQLKKIGGKATFIGIVQALVATLLVDAALIGLHFILGEDKLPLSMAITLGAVAAATAPAATLMVVRQYKAKGKLTDLLLPIVAIDDAVGLIIFAVSFGIAKAVQHGKVNLKAILLEPIIEIVGSLLLGSLMGMLFSWFERHFSSNSKRLCLSITCVIFTVAISMCKFEVFGVHVGFSVLLVCMMLGTMFCNLCDFSAEIMDKTDAWTTPLFALFFVLSGAELELRVFTDIAIIGIGAAYIISRSLGKYFGAYASAKVVKCDEKTTKYLGITLLPQAGVALGMSVTAMELGEVGSMIRNIVLFSVLVYELVGPMLTKIALTKAGNIEPKPHHKERKHRTPPAKI
;
A
#
# COMPACT_ATOMS: atom_id res chain seq x y z
N MET A 1 -29.59 -6.38 34.94
CA MET A 1 -28.75 -6.57 36.15
C MET A 1 -28.56 -5.20 36.77
N PRO A 2 -28.63 -5.02 38.11
CA PRO A 2 -28.44 -3.71 38.71
C PRO A 2 -26.99 -3.23 38.56
N THR A 3 -26.80 -2.08 37.96
CA THR A 3 -25.50 -1.46 37.66
C THR A 3 -24.90 -0.64 38.81
N SER A 4 -25.60 -0.56 39.92
CA SER A 4 -25.16 0.20 41.11
C SER A 4 -25.72 -0.37 42.39
N TYR A 5 -25.02 -0.17 43.54
CA TYR A 5 -25.54 -0.39 44.87
C TYR A 5 -25.57 0.93 45.67
N ILE A 6 -26.54 1.04 46.56
CA ILE A 6 -26.73 2.24 47.38
C ILE A 6 -25.84 2.13 48.62
N GLY A 7 -24.82 3.00 48.72
CA GLY A 7 -23.99 3.10 49.90
C GLY A 7 -24.69 3.84 51.05
N LYS A 8 -24.22 3.67 52.28
CA LYS A 8 -24.77 4.25 53.53
C LYS A 8 -24.98 5.80 53.55
N HIS A 9 -24.59 6.51 52.51
CA HIS A 9 -24.73 7.97 52.37
C HIS A 9 -25.50 8.42 51.10
N GLY A 10 -26.38 7.58 50.57
CA GLY A 10 -27.31 7.99 49.49
C GLY A 10 -26.67 8.30 48.13
N ARG A 11 -25.36 8.09 47.91
CA ARG A 11 -24.71 8.19 46.62
C ARG A 11 -24.55 6.79 46.04
N SER A 12 -25.14 6.56 44.86
CA SER A 12 -24.93 5.34 44.10
C SER A 12 -23.44 5.25 43.66
N LYS A 13 -22.73 4.24 44.17
CA LYS A 13 -21.39 3.91 43.67
C LYS A 13 -21.52 2.81 42.65
N PRO A 14 -20.80 2.90 41.48
CA PRO A 14 -20.76 1.80 40.56
C PRO A 14 -20.17 0.55 41.21
N LEU A 15 -20.65 -0.63 40.83
CA LEU A 15 -20.11 -1.91 41.30
C LEU A 15 -18.61 -1.97 40.99
N PRO A 16 -17.79 -2.60 41.88
CA PRO A 16 -16.33 -2.73 41.66
C PRO A 16 -15.98 -3.25 40.26
N TYR A 17 -16.69 -4.26 39.79
CA TYR A 17 -16.56 -4.83 38.43
C TYR A 17 -16.77 -3.78 37.32
N PHE A 18 -17.67 -2.82 37.50
CA PHE A 18 -17.94 -1.76 36.54
C PHE A 18 -16.84 -0.67 36.56
N GLN A 19 -16.21 -0.45 37.73
CA GLN A 19 -15.06 0.45 37.85
C GLN A 19 -13.81 -0.14 37.18
N ASP A 20 -13.61 -1.45 37.28
CA ASP A 20 -12.49 -2.14 36.61
C ASP A 20 -12.65 -2.16 35.11
N ILE A 21 -13.88 -2.32 34.57
CA ILE A 21 -14.16 -2.20 33.13
C ILE A 21 -13.86 -0.78 32.66
N LEU A 22 -14.36 0.25 33.32
CA LEU A 22 -14.15 1.64 32.95
C LEU A 22 -12.67 2.06 33.05
N ARG A 23 -11.94 1.49 34.00
CA ARG A 23 -10.50 1.71 34.13
C ARG A 23 -9.72 1.07 33.02
N ASN A 24 -10.04 -0.18 32.67
CA ASN A 24 -9.42 -0.90 31.54
C ASN A 24 -9.71 -0.21 30.20
N GLU A 25 -10.94 0.28 29.99
CA GLU A 25 -11.27 1.06 28.79
C GLU A 25 -10.49 2.38 28.72
N GLY A 26 -10.36 3.09 29.85
CA GLY A 26 -9.58 4.34 29.94
C GLY A 26 -8.09 4.13 29.65
N GLU A 27 -7.51 3.06 30.17
CA GLU A 27 -6.12 2.67 29.92
C GLU A 27 -5.93 2.32 28.43
N PHE A 28 -6.84 1.58 27.82
CA PHE A 28 -6.83 1.24 26.39
C PHE A 28 -6.87 2.47 25.48
N PHE A 29 -7.77 3.44 25.75
CA PHE A 29 -7.83 4.67 24.95
C PHE A 29 -6.57 5.52 25.09
N MET A 30 -6.00 5.59 26.30
CA MET A 30 -4.74 6.29 26.55
C MET A 30 -3.59 5.65 25.75
N GLU A 31 -3.51 4.32 25.74
CA GLU A 31 -2.49 3.56 25.00
C GLU A 31 -2.59 3.83 23.48
N ILE A 32 -3.81 3.86 22.92
CA ILE A 32 -4.03 4.21 21.51
C ILE A 32 -3.55 5.63 21.22
N LEU A 33 -3.92 6.61 22.02
CA LEU A 33 -3.53 8.01 21.79
C LEU A 33 -2.01 8.21 21.91
N LEU A 34 -1.37 7.58 22.88
CA LEU A 34 0.08 7.62 23.05
C LEU A 34 0.77 6.93 21.87
N GLY A 35 0.32 5.74 21.48
CA GLY A 35 0.85 5.00 20.34
C GLY A 35 0.74 5.78 19.04
N LEU A 36 -0.41 6.43 18.78
CA LEU A 36 -0.62 7.30 17.62
C LEU A 36 0.35 8.49 17.61
N SER A 37 0.47 9.17 18.74
CA SER A 37 1.35 10.33 18.89
C SER A 37 2.81 9.94 18.70
N PHE A 38 3.21 8.80 19.27
CA PHE A 38 4.57 8.30 19.19
C PHE A 38 4.91 7.83 17.77
N ALA A 39 4.00 7.13 17.09
CA ALA A 39 4.17 6.70 15.73
C ALA A 39 4.36 7.87 14.76
N LEU A 40 3.49 8.87 14.84
CA LEU A 40 3.60 10.09 14.02
C LEU A 40 4.88 10.88 14.35
N GLY A 41 5.21 11.04 15.63
CA GLY A 41 6.41 11.73 16.08
C GLY A 41 7.69 11.06 15.59
N ALA A 42 7.79 9.73 15.75
CA ALA A 42 8.93 8.96 15.27
C ALA A 42 9.09 9.03 13.75
N GLY A 43 7.98 8.90 13.00
CA GLY A 43 7.95 9.05 11.56
C GLY A 43 8.47 10.42 11.10
N LEU A 44 7.98 11.50 11.71
CA LEU A 44 8.40 12.87 11.39
C LEU A 44 9.88 13.11 11.72
N LEU A 45 10.34 12.68 12.89
CA LEU A 45 11.73 12.84 13.31
C LEU A 45 12.68 12.12 12.35
N LEU A 46 12.37 10.86 12.01
CA LEU A 46 13.23 10.08 11.13
C LEU A 46 13.20 10.61 9.70
N SER A 47 12.05 11.09 9.22
CA SER A 47 11.97 11.72 7.89
C SER A 47 12.83 12.98 7.79
N ARG A 48 12.96 13.75 8.88
CA ARG A 48 13.83 14.91 8.95
C ARG A 48 15.32 14.53 8.89
N ILE A 49 15.70 13.43 9.58
CA ILE A 49 17.08 12.89 9.58
C ILE A 49 17.43 12.29 8.21
N ALA A 50 16.49 11.62 7.56
CA ALA A 50 16.70 10.96 6.27
C ALA A 50 16.72 11.93 5.07
N LYS A 51 16.12 13.11 5.20
CA LYS A 51 16.07 14.11 4.13
C LYS A 51 17.47 14.56 3.62
N PRO A 52 18.48 14.86 4.46
CA PRO A 52 19.84 15.15 4.02
C PRO A 52 20.50 13.98 3.29
N LEU A 53 20.16 12.74 3.64
CA LEU A 53 20.64 11.52 3.00
C LEU A 53 20.01 11.28 1.63
N GLY A 54 19.03 12.12 1.24
CA GLY A 54 18.30 12.00 -0.03
C GLY A 54 17.33 10.82 -0.06
N LEU A 55 16.99 10.23 1.10
CA LEU A 55 16.02 9.15 1.21
C LEU A 55 14.59 9.68 1.10
N PRO A 56 13.68 8.94 0.43
CA PRO A 56 12.27 9.26 0.41
C PRO A 56 11.63 9.18 1.80
N SER A 57 10.58 9.98 2.02
CA SER A 57 9.86 10.01 3.30
C SER A 57 9.24 8.65 3.66
N VAL A 58 8.75 7.90 2.67
CA VAL A 58 8.17 6.55 2.86
C VAL A 58 9.16 5.60 3.52
N THR A 59 10.39 5.55 2.98
CA THR A 59 11.47 4.73 3.56
C THR A 59 11.72 5.08 5.02
N SER A 60 11.70 6.39 5.33
CA SER A 60 11.90 6.87 6.70
C SER A 60 10.78 6.44 7.64
N TYR A 61 9.54 6.48 7.18
CA TYR A 61 8.38 6.06 7.97
C TYR A 61 8.41 4.57 8.27
N LEU A 62 8.74 3.74 7.28
CA LEU A 62 8.92 2.29 7.47
C LEU A 62 10.01 1.98 8.49
N VAL A 63 11.19 2.60 8.34
CA VAL A 63 12.30 2.42 9.29
C VAL A 63 11.92 2.92 10.68
N ALA A 64 11.19 4.03 10.80
CA ALA A 64 10.66 4.50 12.08
C ALA A 64 9.76 3.45 12.72
N GLY A 65 8.86 2.84 11.94
CA GLY A 65 7.99 1.76 12.40
C GLY A 65 8.76 0.54 12.91
N ILE A 66 9.78 0.10 12.18
CA ILE A 66 10.64 -1.00 12.62
C ILE A 66 11.32 -0.66 13.95
N LEU A 67 11.85 0.56 14.07
CA LEU A 67 12.55 0.98 15.29
C LEU A 67 11.63 1.06 16.51
N ILE A 68 10.41 1.59 16.37
CA ILE A 68 9.45 1.69 17.46
C ILE A 68 8.61 0.42 17.66
N GLY A 69 8.78 -0.54 16.76
CA GLY A 69 8.04 -1.80 16.75
C GLY A 69 8.42 -2.74 17.88
N PRO A 70 7.65 -3.85 18.06
CA PRO A 70 7.79 -4.79 19.16
C PRO A 70 9.15 -5.50 19.25
N TYR A 71 9.90 -5.51 18.14
CA TYR A 71 11.19 -6.20 18.06
C TYR A 71 12.41 -5.32 18.34
N CYS A 72 12.23 -3.98 18.40
CA CYS A 72 13.29 -3.00 18.67
C CYS A 72 13.01 -2.25 19.98
N ILE A 73 12.66 -0.98 19.91
CA ILE A 73 12.44 -0.14 21.11
C ILE A 73 11.25 -0.67 21.94
N GLY A 74 10.18 -1.14 21.30
CA GLY A 74 9.03 -1.72 21.98
C GLY A 74 9.37 -2.91 22.88
N ARG A 75 10.45 -3.64 22.56
CA ARG A 75 10.96 -4.74 23.40
C ARG A 75 11.43 -4.30 24.80
N LEU A 76 11.72 -3.00 25.00
CA LEU A 76 12.09 -2.46 26.30
C LEU A 76 10.92 -2.48 27.30
N GLY A 77 9.69 -2.68 26.83
CA GLY A 77 8.49 -2.81 27.67
C GLY A 77 8.11 -1.52 28.40
N ILE A 78 8.59 -0.36 27.95
CA ILE A 78 8.25 0.94 28.55
C ILE A 78 6.94 1.42 27.92
N GLU A 79 5.88 1.46 28.70
CA GLU A 79 4.59 1.95 28.27
C GLU A 79 4.69 3.38 27.72
N GLY A 80 4.08 3.61 26.53
CA GLY A 80 4.12 4.89 25.85
C GLY A 80 5.37 5.15 24.99
N ILE A 81 6.36 4.27 25.00
CA ILE A 81 7.56 4.38 24.15
C ILE A 81 7.58 3.21 23.15
N GLY A 82 6.94 3.42 21.99
CA GLY A 82 6.83 2.41 20.95
C GLY A 82 5.71 1.40 21.19
N PHE A 83 5.66 0.37 20.36
CA PHE A 83 4.68 -0.71 20.43
C PHE A 83 5.28 -1.90 21.18
N THR A 84 4.75 -2.23 22.33
CA THR A 84 5.28 -3.31 23.20
C THR A 84 4.94 -4.71 22.70
N SER A 85 3.86 -4.85 21.92
CA SER A 85 3.39 -6.12 21.39
C SER A 85 2.80 -5.99 19.98
N MET A 86 2.69 -7.11 19.27
CA MET A 86 1.97 -7.14 17.97
C MET A 86 0.46 -6.88 18.14
N GLU A 87 -0.10 -7.16 19.31
CA GLU A 87 -1.49 -6.82 19.64
C GLU A 87 -1.68 -5.30 19.69
N SER A 88 -0.74 -4.57 20.31
CA SER A 88 -0.74 -3.10 20.31
C SER A 88 -0.68 -2.55 18.88
N VAL A 89 0.09 -3.14 17.97
CA VAL A 89 0.13 -2.71 16.55
C VAL A 89 -1.19 -2.99 15.85
N LYS A 90 -1.78 -4.16 16.07
CA LYS A 90 -3.07 -4.54 15.46
C LYS A 90 -4.24 -3.68 15.92
N SER A 91 -4.18 -3.07 17.13
CA SER A 91 -5.22 -2.14 17.56
C SER A 91 -5.35 -0.90 16.67
N PHE A 92 -4.33 -0.63 15.84
CA PHE A 92 -4.33 0.46 14.86
C PHE A 92 -4.79 0.03 13.46
N GLU A 93 -5.22 -1.22 13.27
CA GLU A 93 -5.62 -1.74 11.95
C GLU A 93 -6.70 -0.87 11.28
N LEU A 94 -7.65 -0.33 12.07
CA LEU A 94 -8.68 0.58 11.55
C LEU A 94 -8.06 1.82 10.89
N PHE A 95 -7.03 2.40 11.49
CA PHE A 95 -6.32 3.55 10.90
C PHE A 95 -5.59 3.17 9.61
N SER A 96 -4.99 1.98 9.58
CA SER A 96 -4.34 1.45 8.37
C SER A 96 -5.34 1.24 7.24
N GLN A 97 -6.53 0.71 7.52
CA GLN A 97 -7.59 0.51 6.53
C GLN A 97 -8.12 1.84 5.98
N VAL A 98 -8.36 2.84 6.85
CA VAL A 98 -8.78 4.18 6.43
C VAL A 98 -7.68 4.84 5.57
N ALA A 99 -6.42 4.75 6.00
CA ALA A 99 -5.30 5.30 5.23
C ALA A 99 -5.17 4.62 3.86
N LEU A 100 -5.32 3.29 3.79
CA LEU A 100 -5.35 2.54 2.54
C LEU A 100 -6.48 3.01 1.62
N GLY A 101 -7.67 3.29 2.17
CA GLY A 101 -8.79 3.84 1.42
C GLY A 101 -8.48 5.20 0.79
N PHE A 102 -7.82 6.11 1.52
CA PHE A 102 -7.38 7.41 0.98
C PHE A 102 -6.25 7.27 -0.03
N ILE A 103 -5.31 6.36 0.18
CA ILE A 103 -4.26 6.04 -0.80
C ILE A 103 -4.91 5.56 -2.10
N ALA A 104 -5.85 4.63 -2.01
CA ALA A 104 -6.56 4.10 -3.17
C ALA A 104 -7.39 5.18 -3.89
N PHE A 105 -8.08 6.04 -3.14
CA PHE A 105 -8.81 7.19 -3.68
C PHE A 105 -7.88 8.14 -4.44
N ALA A 106 -6.71 8.46 -3.89
CA ALA A 106 -5.71 9.29 -4.55
C ALA A 106 -5.20 8.67 -5.84
N ILE A 107 -4.92 7.36 -5.84
CA ILE A 107 -4.54 6.60 -7.03
C ILE A 107 -5.65 6.69 -8.08
N GLY A 108 -6.90 6.41 -7.69
CA GLY A 108 -8.06 6.49 -8.58
C GLY A 108 -8.22 7.86 -9.24
N ASN A 109 -7.91 8.94 -8.52
CA ASN A 109 -7.98 10.31 -9.05
C ASN A 109 -6.94 10.61 -10.16
N GLU A 110 -5.87 9.83 -10.28
CA GLU A 110 -4.92 9.93 -11.41
C GLU A 110 -5.48 9.32 -12.71
N PHE A 111 -6.57 8.52 -12.65
CA PHE A 111 -7.23 7.88 -13.79
C PHE A 111 -8.16 8.81 -14.58
N ARG A 112 -7.65 9.95 -15.02
CA ARG A 112 -8.41 10.84 -15.91
C ARG A 112 -8.51 10.27 -17.31
N LEU A 113 -9.73 9.92 -17.75
CA LEU A 113 -9.98 9.35 -19.08
C LEU A 113 -9.45 10.23 -20.21
N SER A 114 -9.42 11.55 -20.05
CA SER A 114 -8.84 12.48 -21.01
C SER A 114 -7.31 12.31 -21.17
N GLN A 115 -6.62 11.95 -20.11
CA GLN A 115 -5.17 11.65 -20.12
C GLN A 115 -4.91 10.22 -20.59
N LEU A 116 -5.69 9.26 -20.09
CA LEU A 116 -5.62 7.85 -20.50
C LEU A 116 -5.86 7.66 -22.02
N LYS A 117 -6.81 8.39 -22.61
CA LYS A 117 -7.04 8.36 -24.07
C LYS A 117 -5.84 8.85 -24.88
N LYS A 118 -5.03 9.77 -24.34
CA LYS A 118 -3.82 10.27 -25.00
C LYS A 118 -2.65 9.28 -24.93
N ILE A 119 -2.55 8.49 -23.84
CA ILE A 119 -1.45 7.56 -23.54
C ILE A 119 -1.90 6.10 -23.77
N GLY A 120 -3.14 5.82 -23.64
CA GLY A 120 -4.03 4.66 -23.65
C GLY A 120 -3.41 3.30 -23.91
N GLY A 121 -3.34 2.90 -25.17
CA GLY A 121 -2.99 1.52 -25.51
C GLY A 121 -1.58 1.10 -25.14
N LYS A 122 -0.61 2.02 -25.14
CA LYS A 122 0.79 1.69 -24.80
C LYS A 122 0.96 1.38 -23.32
N ALA A 123 0.43 2.24 -22.44
CA ALA A 123 0.52 2.04 -21.01
C ALA A 123 -0.23 0.78 -20.55
N THR A 124 -1.43 0.55 -21.09
CA THR A 124 -2.22 -0.65 -20.80
C THR A 124 -1.49 -1.93 -21.21
N PHE A 125 -0.94 -1.95 -22.43
CA PHE A 125 -0.18 -3.10 -22.92
C PHE A 125 1.05 -3.37 -22.04
N ILE A 126 1.83 -2.34 -21.72
CA ILE A 126 3.02 -2.46 -20.86
C ILE A 126 2.60 -2.94 -19.46
N GLY A 127 1.56 -2.34 -18.86
CA GLY A 127 1.08 -2.71 -17.53
C GLY A 127 0.68 -4.19 -17.44
N ILE A 128 -0.10 -4.67 -18.41
CA ILE A 128 -0.53 -6.08 -18.44
C ILE A 128 0.66 -7.01 -18.66
N VAL A 129 1.48 -6.74 -19.68
CA VAL A 129 2.58 -7.65 -20.04
C VAL A 129 3.62 -7.76 -18.93
N GLN A 130 4.01 -6.62 -18.33
CA GLN A 130 5.03 -6.65 -17.29
C GLN A 130 4.53 -7.36 -16.00
N ALA A 131 3.24 -7.21 -15.65
CA ALA A 131 2.63 -7.91 -14.52
C ALA A 131 2.62 -9.44 -14.75
N LEU A 132 2.17 -9.86 -15.93
CA LEU A 132 2.16 -11.28 -16.32
C LEU A 132 3.58 -11.87 -16.35
N VAL A 133 4.55 -11.17 -16.93
CA VAL A 133 5.95 -11.65 -17.00
C VAL A 133 6.54 -11.74 -15.60
N ALA A 134 6.25 -10.79 -14.70
CA ALA A 134 6.70 -10.85 -13.32
C ALA A 134 6.13 -12.08 -12.58
N THR A 135 4.81 -12.30 -12.69
CA THR A 135 4.14 -13.48 -12.11
C THR A 135 4.75 -14.77 -12.64
N LEU A 136 4.79 -14.94 -13.95
CA LEU A 136 5.29 -16.18 -14.59
C LEU A 136 6.75 -16.46 -14.24
N LEU A 137 7.59 -15.43 -14.15
CA LEU A 137 8.99 -15.62 -13.80
C LEU A 137 9.17 -16.02 -12.34
N VAL A 138 8.37 -15.44 -11.43
CA VAL A 138 8.38 -15.84 -10.01
C VAL A 138 7.80 -17.22 -9.83
N ASP A 139 6.68 -17.55 -10.51
CA ASP A 139 6.13 -18.90 -10.48
C ASP A 139 7.15 -19.93 -10.96
N ALA A 140 7.81 -19.66 -12.09
CA ALA A 140 8.83 -20.58 -12.62
C ALA A 140 10.01 -20.75 -11.65
N ALA A 141 10.46 -19.67 -11.01
CA ALA A 141 11.56 -19.72 -10.04
C ALA A 141 11.17 -20.44 -8.75
N LEU A 142 10.00 -20.14 -8.18
CA LEU A 142 9.57 -20.72 -6.91
C LEU A 142 9.06 -22.17 -7.08
N ILE A 143 8.37 -22.49 -8.17
CA ILE A 143 7.98 -23.88 -8.48
C ILE A 143 9.25 -24.70 -8.76
N GLY A 144 10.24 -24.14 -9.48
CA GLY A 144 11.54 -24.81 -9.62
C GLY A 144 12.23 -25.05 -8.27
N LEU A 145 12.17 -24.09 -7.36
CA LEU A 145 12.72 -24.22 -6.01
C LEU A 145 11.89 -25.19 -5.14
N HIS A 146 10.58 -25.29 -5.33
CA HIS A 146 9.71 -26.28 -4.69
C HIS A 146 10.18 -27.71 -4.97
N PHE A 147 10.53 -28.04 -6.22
CA PHE A 147 11.06 -29.37 -6.56
C PHE A 147 12.40 -29.70 -5.89
N ILE A 148 13.15 -28.67 -5.46
CA ILE A 148 14.44 -28.85 -4.75
C ILE A 148 14.24 -28.91 -3.24
N LEU A 149 13.38 -28.06 -2.66
CA LEU A 149 13.17 -27.93 -1.22
C LEU A 149 12.09 -28.87 -0.66
N GLY A 150 11.17 -29.33 -1.51
CA GLY A 150 10.02 -30.16 -1.15
C GLY A 150 8.81 -29.37 -0.60
N GLU A 151 7.68 -30.11 -0.49
CA GLU A 151 6.39 -29.53 -0.04
C GLU A 151 6.44 -29.00 1.39
N ASP A 152 7.25 -29.59 2.27
CA ASP A 152 7.35 -29.16 3.67
C ASP A 152 7.93 -27.75 3.86
N LYS A 153 8.85 -27.33 2.98
CA LYS A 153 9.53 -26.03 3.10
C LYS A 153 8.95 -24.97 2.17
N LEU A 154 8.50 -25.36 0.99
CA LEU A 154 7.92 -24.48 0.00
C LEU A 154 6.71 -25.16 -0.64
N PRO A 155 5.54 -25.15 0.00
CA PRO A 155 4.31 -25.69 -0.58
C PRO A 155 4.00 -25.08 -1.95
N LEU A 156 3.44 -25.87 -2.86
CA LEU A 156 3.09 -25.40 -4.19
C LEU A 156 2.06 -24.24 -4.14
N SER A 157 1.12 -24.29 -3.20
CA SER A 157 0.18 -23.20 -2.93
C SER A 157 0.87 -21.89 -2.55
N MET A 158 1.97 -21.97 -1.80
CA MET A 158 2.81 -20.83 -1.45
C MET A 158 3.50 -20.23 -2.67
N ALA A 159 4.12 -21.07 -3.52
CA ALA A 159 4.81 -20.64 -4.72
C ALA A 159 3.87 -19.87 -5.66
N ILE A 160 2.68 -20.44 -5.97
CA ILE A 160 1.67 -19.83 -6.83
C ILE A 160 1.15 -18.50 -6.24
N THR A 161 0.90 -18.46 -4.93
CA THR A 161 0.41 -17.24 -4.28
C THR A 161 1.45 -16.13 -4.31
N LEU A 162 2.73 -16.44 -4.02
CA LEU A 162 3.83 -15.47 -4.09
C LEU A 162 4.03 -14.96 -5.52
N GLY A 163 3.92 -15.82 -6.54
CA GLY A 163 3.97 -15.43 -7.93
C GLY A 163 2.89 -14.40 -8.30
N ALA A 164 1.68 -14.61 -7.82
CA ALA A 164 0.59 -13.65 -7.99
C ALA A 164 0.86 -12.31 -7.29
N VAL A 165 1.34 -12.34 -6.04
CA VAL A 165 1.71 -11.14 -5.28
C VAL A 165 2.82 -10.35 -5.99
N ALA A 166 3.68 -11.02 -6.77
CA ALA A 166 4.76 -10.38 -7.51
C ALA A 166 4.29 -9.40 -8.59
N ALA A 167 3.05 -9.53 -9.07
CA ALA A 167 2.45 -8.59 -10.01
C ALA A 167 2.32 -7.17 -9.44
N ALA A 168 2.01 -7.04 -8.15
CA ALA A 168 1.73 -5.74 -7.51
C ALA A 168 2.92 -4.79 -7.53
N THR A 169 2.66 -3.49 -7.80
CA THR A 169 3.63 -2.39 -7.69
C THR A 169 3.12 -1.42 -6.62
N ALA A 170 4.01 -0.63 -6.00
CA ALA A 170 3.64 0.39 -5.02
C ALA A 170 3.41 1.75 -5.70
N PRO A 171 2.16 2.15 -5.98
CA PRO A 171 1.89 3.45 -6.59
C PRO A 171 2.36 4.59 -5.69
N ALA A 172 2.06 4.51 -4.40
CA ALA A 172 2.36 5.56 -3.42
C ALA A 172 3.87 5.86 -3.35
N ALA A 173 4.73 4.84 -3.29
CA ALA A 173 6.18 5.02 -3.24
C ALA A 173 6.72 5.69 -4.51
N THR A 174 6.29 5.22 -5.68
CA THR A 174 6.69 5.78 -6.97
C THR A 174 6.18 7.20 -7.16
N LEU A 175 4.90 7.45 -6.84
CA LEU A 175 4.28 8.77 -6.92
C LEU A 175 4.95 9.79 -6.00
N MET A 176 5.31 9.38 -4.77
CA MET A 176 6.05 10.26 -3.86
C MET A 176 7.40 10.70 -4.44
N VAL A 177 8.15 9.78 -5.09
CA VAL A 177 9.41 10.13 -5.76
C VAL A 177 9.16 11.13 -6.90
N VAL A 178 8.16 10.87 -7.75
CA VAL A 178 7.78 11.77 -8.84
C VAL A 178 7.43 13.17 -8.31
N ARG A 179 6.59 13.25 -7.27
CA ARG A 179 6.18 14.53 -6.65
C ARG A 179 7.34 15.23 -5.93
N GLN A 180 8.13 14.50 -5.13
CA GLN A 180 9.24 15.04 -4.34
C GLN A 180 10.33 15.67 -5.21
N TYR A 181 10.63 15.05 -6.35
CA TYR A 181 11.65 15.53 -7.30
C TYR A 181 11.07 16.29 -8.49
N LYS A 182 9.73 16.52 -8.52
CA LYS A 182 9.02 17.21 -9.60
C LYS A 182 9.37 16.65 -10.97
N ALA A 183 9.46 15.31 -11.06
CA ALA A 183 9.82 14.61 -12.29
C ALA A 183 8.78 14.87 -13.40
N LYS A 184 9.25 15.20 -14.60
CA LYS A 184 8.41 15.44 -15.79
C LYS A 184 9.09 14.87 -17.02
N GLY A 185 8.30 14.25 -17.91
CA GLY A 185 8.80 13.72 -19.19
C GLY A 185 8.16 12.41 -19.59
N LYS A 186 8.58 11.88 -20.73
CA LYS A 186 7.95 10.72 -21.37
C LYS A 186 7.86 9.48 -20.48
N LEU A 187 8.91 9.21 -19.68
CA LEU A 187 8.89 8.07 -18.78
C LEU A 187 7.87 8.31 -17.66
N THR A 188 7.86 9.49 -17.04
CA THR A 188 6.90 9.83 -15.97
C THR A 188 5.46 9.79 -16.48
N ASP A 189 5.20 10.29 -17.68
CA ASP A 189 3.87 10.32 -18.29
C ASP A 189 3.32 8.91 -18.58
N LEU A 190 4.21 7.93 -18.85
CA LEU A 190 3.86 6.52 -19.02
C LEU A 190 3.77 5.79 -17.67
N LEU A 191 4.64 6.12 -16.73
CA LEU A 191 4.77 5.43 -15.45
C LEU A 191 3.49 5.48 -14.62
N LEU A 192 2.89 6.66 -14.47
CA LEU A 192 1.71 6.83 -13.63
C LEU A 192 0.51 5.97 -14.10
N PRO A 193 0.12 6.00 -15.39
CA PRO A 193 -0.93 5.12 -15.88
C PRO A 193 -0.59 3.62 -15.80
N ILE A 194 0.69 3.25 -16.01
CA ILE A 194 1.11 1.85 -15.91
C ILE A 194 0.93 1.34 -14.49
N VAL A 195 1.43 2.07 -13.51
CA VAL A 195 1.34 1.68 -12.09
C VAL A 195 -0.11 1.52 -11.67
N ALA A 196 -0.96 2.41 -12.11
CA ALA A 196 -2.37 2.36 -11.78
C ALA A 196 -3.09 1.14 -12.41
N ILE A 197 -2.80 0.81 -13.68
CA ILE A 197 -3.33 -0.39 -14.34
C ILE A 197 -2.76 -1.66 -13.71
N ASP A 198 -1.51 -1.62 -13.27
CA ASP A 198 -0.80 -2.73 -12.64
C ASP A 198 -1.51 -3.24 -11.39
N ASP A 199 -2.05 -2.35 -10.58
CA ASP A 199 -2.83 -2.73 -9.40
C ASP A 199 -4.08 -3.53 -9.76
N ALA A 200 -4.86 -3.07 -10.74
CA ALA A 200 -6.04 -3.80 -11.19
C ALA A 200 -5.68 -5.17 -11.80
N VAL A 201 -4.65 -5.20 -12.65
CA VAL A 201 -4.16 -6.45 -13.26
C VAL A 201 -3.60 -7.39 -12.20
N GLY A 202 -2.82 -6.86 -11.24
CA GLY A 202 -2.25 -7.62 -10.14
C GLY A 202 -3.31 -8.28 -9.27
N LEU A 203 -4.41 -7.58 -8.97
CA LEU A 203 -5.52 -8.12 -8.20
C LEU A 203 -6.28 -9.22 -8.96
N ILE A 204 -6.47 -9.07 -10.27
CA ILE A 204 -7.07 -10.13 -11.11
C ILE A 204 -6.18 -11.37 -11.13
N ILE A 205 -4.87 -11.20 -11.36
CA ILE A 205 -3.91 -12.30 -11.32
C ILE A 205 -3.93 -12.98 -9.95
N PHE A 206 -3.91 -12.18 -8.87
CA PHE A 206 -3.93 -12.72 -7.51
C PHE A 206 -5.21 -13.49 -7.23
N ALA A 207 -6.37 -12.97 -7.59
CA ALA A 207 -7.65 -13.64 -7.38
C ALA A 207 -7.69 -15.03 -8.05
N VAL A 208 -7.25 -15.12 -9.30
CA VAL A 208 -7.19 -16.39 -10.04
C VAL A 208 -6.16 -17.34 -9.44
N SER A 209 -4.93 -16.87 -9.23
CA SER A 209 -3.83 -17.72 -8.71
C SER A 209 -4.08 -18.16 -7.28
N PHE A 210 -4.65 -17.29 -6.44
CA PHE A 210 -4.99 -17.63 -5.05
C PHE A 210 -6.12 -18.66 -4.99
N GLY A 211 -7.12 -18.56 -5.87
CA GLY A 211 -8.12 -19.61 -6.06
C GLY A 211 -7.50 -20.97 -6.42
N ILE A 212 -6.52 -20.97 -7.34
CA ILE A 212 -5.76 -22.20 -7.70
C ILE A 212 -4.98 -22.71 -6.48
N ALA A 213 -4.30 -21.83 -5.74
CA ALA A 213 -3.54 -22.19 -4.55
C ALA A 213 -4.41 -22.84 -3.47
N LYS A 214 -5.59 -22.30 -3.19
CA LYS A 214 -6.59 -22.88 -2.29
C LYS A 214 -7.01 -24.29 -2.76
N ALA A 215 -7.25 -24.45 -4.05
CA ALA A 215 -7.64 -25.74 -4.61
C ALA A 215 -6.54 -26.79 -4.47
N VAL A 216 -5.30 -26.42 -4.73
CA VAL A 216 -4.13 -27.30 -4.58
C VAL A 216 -3.98 -27.73 -3.13
N GLN A 217 -4.15 -26.80 -2.16
CA GLN A 217 -4.01 -27.11 -0.75
C GLN A 217 -5.12 -28.01 -0.19
N HIS A 218 -6.36 -27.85 -0.63
CA HIS A 218 -7.51 -28.59 -0.09
C HIS A 218 -7.87 -29.83 -0.87
N GLY A 219 -7.21 -30.12 -1.98
CA GLY A 219 -7.44 -31.33 -2.79
C GLY A 219 -8.83 -31.43 -3.43
N LYS A 220 -9.67 -30.38 -3.33
CA LYS A 220 -11.01 -30.30 -3.91
C LYS A 220 -11.13 -29.06 -4.80
N VAL A 221 -11.07 -29.27 -6.10
CA VAL A 221 -11.23 -28.20 -7.09
C VAL A 221 -12.72 -27.88 -7.29
N ASN A 222 -13.27 -26.95 -6.52
CA ASN A 222 -14.57 -26.38 -6.85
C ASN A 222 -14.35 -25.20 -7.82
N LEU A 223 -14.31 -25.50 -9.11
CA LEU A 223 -14.02 -24.51 -10.17
C LEU A 223 -14.96 -23.29 -10.12
N LYS A 224 -16.21 -23.48 -9.63
CA LYS A 224 -17.18 -22.39 -9.49
C LYS A 224 -16.77 -21.39 -8.38
N ALA A 225 -16.36 -21.87 -7.22
CA ALA A 225 -15.94 -20.99 -6.12
C ALA A 225 -14.62 -20.28 -6.49
N ILE A 226 -13.67 -20.99 -7.08
CA ILE A 226 -12.34 -20.47 -7.45
C ILE A 226 -12.41 -19.33 -8.48
N LEU A 227 -13.34 -19.39 -9.42
CA LEU A 227 -13.46 -18.36 -10.48
C LEU A 227 -14.56 -17.34 -10.17
N LEU A 228 -15.65 -17.76 -9.54
CA LEU A 228 -16.83 -16.92 -9.36
C LEU A 228 -16.66 -15.92 -8.21
N GLU A 229 -16.15 -16.35 -7.06
CA GLU A 229 -15.95 -15.46 -5.90
C GLU A 229 -15.05 -14.26 -6.21
N PRO A 230 -13.84 -14.43 -6.78
CA PRO A 230 -12.99 -13.31 -7.15
C PRO A 230 -13.60 -12.40 -8.21
N ILE A 231 -14.31 -12.96 -9.20
CA ILE A 231 -14.99 -12.16 -10.22
C ILE A 231 -16.09 -11.32 -9.58
N ILE A 232 -16.89 -11.90 -8.68
CA ILE A 232 -17.95 -11.20 -7.96
C ILE A 232 -17.33 -10.09 -7.09
N GLU A 233 -16.24 -10.39 -6.37
CA GLU A 233 -15.53 -9.40 -5.55
C GLU A 233 -15.01 -8.23 -6.39
N ILE A 234 -14.34 -8.50 -7.51
CA ILE A 234 -13.80 -7.47 -8.39
C ILE A 234 -14.93 -6.65 -9.02
N VAL A 235 -15.89 -7.31 -9.66
CA VAL A 235 -17.01 -6.62 -10.34
C VAL A 235 -17.87 -5.87 -9.32
N GLY A 236 -18.18 -6.49 -8.19
CA GLY A 236 -18.93 -5.87 -7.11
C GLY A 236 -18.21 -4.64 -6.54
N SER A 237 -16.89 -4.73 -6.33
CA SER A 237 -16.07 -3.60 -5.86
C SER A 237 -16.05 -2.45 -6.86
N LEU A 238 -15.88 -2.74 -8.15
CA LEU A 238 -15.91 -1.71 -9.19
C LEU A 238 -17.29 -1.06 -9.33
N LEU A 239 -18.36 -1.82 -9.23
CA LEU A 239 -19.73 -1.29 -9.27
C LEU A 239 -20.02 -0.43 -8.04
N LEU A 240 -19.69 -0.91 -6.84
CA LEU A 240 -19.86 -0.15 -5.60
C LEU A 240 -19.05 1.15 -5.64
N GLY A 241 -17.78 1.10 -6.02
CA GLY A 241 -16.93 2.27 -6.15
C GLY A 241 -17.43 3.27 -7.19
N SER A 242 -17.99 2.76 -8.32
CA SER A 242 -18.62 3.61 -9.33
C SER A 242 -19.84 4.32 -8.78
N LEU A 243 -20.73 3.61 -8.08
CA LEU A 243 -21.92 4.19 -7.47
C LEU A 243 -21.54 5.26 -6.44
N MET A 244 -20.59 4.94 -5.55
CA MET A 244 -20.13 5.88 -4.53
C MET A 244 -19.46 7.11 -5.15
N GLY A 245 -18.68 6.95 -6.24
CA GLY A 245 -18.06 8.05 -6.96
C GLY A 245 -19.07 8.95 -7.69
N MET A 246 -20.12 8.37 -8.26
CA MET A 246 -21.23 9.15 -8.84
C MET A 246 -21.99 9.94 -7.77
N LEU A 247 -22.32 9.31 -6.63
CA LEU A 247 -22.99 9.97 -5.50
C LEU A 247 -22.11 11.10 -4.95
N PHE A 248 -20.83 10.85 -4.75
CA PHE A 248 -19.88 11.86 -4.29
C PHE A 248 -19.82 13.05 -5.24
N SER A 249 -19.66 12.82 -6.54
CA SER A 249 -19.63 13.88 -7.55
C SER A 249 -20.94 14.66 -7.62
N TRP A 250 -22.08 14.02 -7.36
CA TRP A 250 -23.39 14.68 -7.31
C TRP A 250 -23.51 15.57 -6.06
N PHE A 251 -23.11 15.09 -4.89
CA PHE A 251 -23.12 15.87 -3.65
C PHE A 251 -22.19 17.09 -3.72
N GLU A 252 -21.00 16.94 -4.31
CA GLU A 252 -20.01 18.04 -4.44
C GLU A 252 -20.58 19.26 -5.17
N ARG A 253 -21.47 19.07 -6.12
CA ARG A 253 -22.12 20.17 -6.86
C ARG A 253 -23.00 21.06 -5.98
N HIS A 254 -23.45 20.54 -4.83
CA HIS A 254 -24.31 21.28 -3.91
C HIS A 254 -23.55 22.11 -2.87
N PHE A 255 -22.22 21.91 -2.78
CA PHE A 255 -21.39 22.65 -1.83
C PHE A 255 -20.44 23.61 -2.57
N SER A 256 -20.46 24.90 -2.15
CA SER A 256 -19.63 25.95 -2.75
C SER A 256 -18.35 26.25 -1.96
N SER A 257 -18.34 25.90 -0.65
CA SER A 257 -17.21 26.20 0.23
C SER A 257 -16.16 25.07 0.19
N ASN A 258 -14.90 25.45 0.01
CA ASN A 258 -13.78 24.53 -0.02
C ASN A 258 -13.63 23.67 1.24
N SER A 259 -13.91 24.23 2.42
CA SER A 259 -13.88 23.46 3.68
C SER A 259 -14.99 22.42 3.73
N LYS A 260 -16.20 22.75 3.25
CA LYS A 260 -17.33 21.81 3.19
C LYS A 260 -17.05 20.67 2.19
N ARG A 261 -16.45 20.98 1.04
CA ARG A 261 -16.05 19.99 0.05
C ARG A 261 -14.98 19.03 0.59
N LEU A 262 -13.98 19.55 1.32
CA LEU A 262 -13.00 18.70 1.99
C LEU A 262 -13.67 17.77 3.02
N CYS A 263 -14.55 18.30 3.87
CA CYS A 263 -15.30 17.46 4.82
C CYS A 263 -16.12 16.38 4.10
N LEU A 264 -16.76 16.73 2.98
CA LEU A 264 -17.52 15.77 2.18
C LEU A 264 -16.62 14.67 1.60
N SER A 265 -15.43 15.04 1.06
CA SER A 265 -14.45 14.07 0.55
C SER A 265 -14.03 13.09 1.64
N ILE A 266 -13.69 13.58 2.83
CA ILE A 266 -13.31 12.76 3.97
C ILE A 266 -14.46 11.83 4.36
N THR A 267 -15.67 12.37 4.48
CA THR A 267 -16.87 11.58 4.83
C THR A 267 -17.14 10.49 3.80
N CYS A 268 -17.10 10.82 2.50
CA CYS A 268 -17.35 9.84 1.44
C CYS A 268 -16.30 8.72 1.42
N VAL A 269 -15.02 9.03 1.58
CA VAL A 269 -13.98 8.00 1.59
C VAL A 269 -14.14 7.11 2.81
N ILE A 270 -14.28 7.65 4.03
CA ILE A 270 -14.46 6.86 5.26
C ILE A 270 -15.72 6.00 5.16
N PHE A 271 -16.83 6.56 4.68
CA PHE A 271 -18.09 5.81 4.50
C PHE A 271 -17.92 4.68 3.48
N THR A 272 -17.20 4.93 2.39
CA THR A 272 -16.90 3.91 1.38
C THR A 272 -16.02 2.79 1.95
N VAL A 273 -15.01 3.12 2.74
CA VAL A 273 -14.19 2.13 3.47
C VAL A 273 -15.08 1.30 4.38
N ALA A 274 -15.95 1.93 5.18
CA ALA A 274 -16.83 1.23 6.11
C ALA A 274 -17.77 0.25 5.39
N ILE A 275 -18.39 0.66 4.27
CA ILE A 275 -19.24 -0.24 3.46
C ILE A 275 -18.41 -1.39 2.86
N SER A 276 -17.20 -1.11 2.40
CA SER A 276 -16.32 -2.13 1.80
C SER A 276 -15.89 -3.19 2.81
N MET A 277 -15.84 -2.87 4.11
CA MET A 277 -15.54 -3.82 5.17
C MET A 277 -16.74 -4.71 5.54
N CYS A 278 -17.95 -4.40 5.07
CA CYS A 278 -19.11 -5.25 5.29
C CYS A 278 -18.98 -6.55 4.46
N LYS A 279 -19.14 -7.68 5.14
CA LYS A 279 -19.17 -8.99 4.51
C LYS A 279 -20.62 -9.46 4.41
N PHE A 280 -21.01 -9.88 3.25
CA PHE A 280 -22.36 -10.40 2.98
C PHE A 280 -22.29 -11.86 2.53
N GLU A 281 -23.27 -12.64 2.90
CA GLU A 281 -23.44 -13.98 2.39
C GLU A 281 -24.70 -14.00 1.51
N VAL A 282 -24.54 -14.24 0.22
CA VAL A 282 -25.62 -14.26 -0.76
C VAL A 282 -25.62 -15.59 -1.48
N PHE A 283 -26.69 -16.37 -1.33
CA PHE A 283 -26.85 -17.71 -1.95
C PHE A 283 -25.71 -18.70 -1.63
N GLY A 284 -25.14 -18.65 -0.41
CA GLY A 284 -24.05 -19.53 0.00
C GLY A 284 -22.68 -19.17 -0.61
N VAL A 285 -22.57 -17.94 -1.18
CA VAL A 285 -21.29 -17.36 -1.66
C VAL A 285 -20.94 -16.20 -0.74
N HIS A 286 -19.72 -16.19 -0.20
CA HIS A 286 -19.23 -15.06 0.56
C HIS A 286 -18.89 -13.91 -0.39
N VAL A 287 -19.63 -12.83 -0.30
CA VAL A 287 -19.40 -11.61 -1.06
C VAL A 287 -18.68 -10.62 -0.17
N GLY A 288 -17.41 -10.40 -0.44
CA GLY A 288 -16.59 -9.34 0.13
C GLY A 288 -16.36 -8.23 -0.90
N PHE A 289 -15.93 -7.08 -0.42
CA PHE A 289 -15.47 -5.99 -1.29
C PHE A 289 -14.02 -5.66 -0.96
N SER A 290 -13.21 -5.47 -1.98
CA SER A 290 -11.86 -4.95 -1.82
C SER A 290 -11.88 -3.46 -1.55
N VAL A 291 -11.51 -3.02 -0.35
CA VAL A 291 -11.41 -1.61 0.03
C VAL A 291 -10.58 -0.83 -1.00
N LEU A 292 -9.49 -1.43 -1.45
CA LEU A 292 -8.58 -0.83 -2.42
C LEU A 292 -9.30 -0.57 -3.76
N LEU A 293 -9.98 -1.57 -4.33
CA LEU A 293 -10.68 -1.44 -5.61
C LEU A 293 -11.86 -0.48 -5.54
N VAL A 294 -12.65 -0.54 -4.46
CA VAL A 294 -13.81 0.34 -4.26
C VAL A 294 -13.36 1.79 -4.18
N CYS A 295 -12.36 2.10 -3.34
CA CYS A 295 -11.86 3.48 -3.16
C CYS A 295 -11.10 3.98 -4.38
N MET A 296 -10.39 3.11 -5.10
CA MET A 296 -9.75 3.47 -6.37
C MET A 296 -10.81 3.83 -7.43
N MET A 297 -11.87 3.05 -7.54
CA MET A 297 -12.95 3.34 -8.48
C MET A 297 -13.76 4.57 -8.09
N LEU A 298 -13.98 4.81 -6.79
CA LEU A 298 -14.53 6.07 -6.26
C LEU A 298 -13.72 7.27 -6.78
N GLY A 299 -12.38 7.24 -6.64
CA GLY A 299 -11.49 8.30 -7.11
C GLY A 299 -11.52 8.46 -8.62
N THR A 300 -11.56 7.35 -9.36
CA THR A 300 -11.65 7.33 -10.82
C THR A 300 -12.94 7.98 -11.31
N MET A 301 -14.07 7.64 -10.72
CA MET A 301 -15.35 8.26 -11.08
C MET A 301 -15.37 9.74 -10.70
N PHE A 302 -14.88 10.08 -9.52
CA PHE A 302 -14.82 11.46 -9.03
C PHE A 302 -14.00 12.36 -9.96
N CYS A 303 -12.79 11.96 -10.36
CA CYS A 303 -11.94 12.79 -11.22
C CYS A 303 -12.47 12.98 -12.64
N ASN A 304 -13.35 12.08 -13.10
CA ASN A 304 -13.92 12.14 -14.44
C ASN A 304 -15.31 12.81 -14.49
N LEU A 305 -16.01 12.89 -13.36
CA LEU A 305 -17.36 13.46 -13.28
C LEU A 305 -17.40 14.84 -12.59
N CYS A 306 -16.36 15.20 -11.83
CA CYS A 306 -16.29 16.45 -11.08
C CYS A 306 -15.23 17.38 -11.68
N ASP A 307 -15.65 18.54 -12.16
CA ASP A 307 -14.77 19.55 -12.77
C ASP A 307 -13.75 20.13 -11.79
N PHE A 308 -14.09 20.16 -10.50
CA PHE A 308 -13.25 20.70 -9.40
C PHE A 308 -12.37 19.63 -8.74
N SER A 309 -12.33 18.42 -9.29
CA SER A 309 -11.64 17.28 -8.66
C SER A 309 -10.17 17.55 -8.34
N ALA A 310 -9.46 18.30 -9.19
CA ALA A 310 -8.05 18.61 -8.98
C ALA A 310 -7.83 19.50 -7.72
N GLU A 311 -8.65 20.56 -7.54
CA GLU A 311 -8.55 21.47 -6.41
C GLU A 311 -8.90 20.75 -5.09
N ILE A 312 -9.93 19.91 -5.11
CA ILE A 312 -10.35 19.13 -3.93
C ILE A 312 -9.27 18.12 -3.57
N MET A 313 -8.67 17.47 -4.57
CA MET A 313 -7.63 16.48 -4.37
C MET A 313 -6.39 17.07 -3.72
N ASP A 314 -5.93 18.25 -4.16
CA ASP A 314 -4.78 18.95 -3.54
C ASP A 314 -5.01 19.19 -2.04
N LYS A 315 -6.24 19.51 -1.63
CA LYS A 315 -6.60 19.71 -0.23
C LYS A 315 -6.72 18.40 0.54
N THR A 316 -7.29 17.38 -0.10
CA THR A 316 -7.39 16.04 0.48
C THR A 316 -6.00 15.46 0.69
N ASP A 317 -5.09 15.58 -0.27
CA ASP A 317 -3.70 15.14 -0.16
C ASP A 317 -2.95 15.82 1.00
N ALA A 318 -3.17 17.12 1.19
CA ALA A 318 -2.57 17.84 2.31
C ALA A 318 -3.07 17.33 3.66
N TRP A 319 -4.36 17.02 3.77
CA TRP A 319 -4.98 16.51 4.97
C TRP A 319 -4.60 15.04 5.26
N THR A 320 -4.45 14.21 4.24
CA THR A 320 -4.16 12.77 4.37
C THR A 320 -2.68 12.48 4.63
N THR A 321 -1.79 13.47 4.50
CA THR A 321 -0.34 13.29 4.74
C THR A 321 -0.02 12.61 6.08
N PRO A 322 -0.62 12.96 7.23
CA PRO A 322 -0.39 12.26 8.50
C PRO A 322 -0.89 10.82 8.49
N LEU A 323 -2.00 10.52 7.81
CA LEU A 323 -2.53 9.17 7.68
C LEU A 323 -1.58 8.27 6.87
N PHE A 324 -0.97 8.81 5.82
CA PHE A 324 0.02 8.09 5.02
C PHE A 324 1.29 7.82 5.82
N ALA A 325 1.77 8.80 6.57
CA ALA A 325 2.90 8.61 7.46
C ALA A 325 2.61 7.49 8.48
N LEU A 326 1.44 7.53 9.11
CA LEU A 326 0.98 6.52 10.06
C LEU A 326 0.90 5.12 9.43
N PHE A 327 0.30 5.02 8.23
CA PHE A 327 0.20 3.76 7.50
C PHE A 327 1.57 3.09 7.29
N PHE A 328 2.56 3.84 6.83
CA PHE A 328 3.90 3.29 6.61
C PHE A 328 4.64 3.00 7.91
N VAL A 329 4.45 3.79 8.97
CA VAL A 329 5.02 3.50 10.29
C VAL A 329 4.42 2.22 10.85
N LEU A 330 3.11 2.04 10.80
CA LEU A 330 2.44 0.81 11.26
C LEU A 330 2.88 -0.40 10.44
N SER A 331 2.94 -0.28 9.11
CA SER A 331 3.45 -1.36 8.24
C SER A 331 4.90 -1.75 8.60
N GLY A 332 5.73 -0.78 8.97
CA GLY A 332 7.08 -1.07 9.48
C GLY A 332 7.08 -1.78 10.84
N ALA A 333 6.17 -1.40 11.74
CA ALA A 333 6.04 -2.01 13.07
C ALA A 333 5.47 -3.45 13.02
N GLU A 334 4.69 -3.78 11.99
CA GLU A 334 4.15 -5.12 11.76
C GLU A 334 5.21 -6.14 11.31
N LEU A 335 6.40 -5.69 10.92
CA LEU A 335 7.43 -6.58 10.41
C LEU A 335 7.98 -7.48 11.52
N GLU A 336 7.78 -8.79 11.38
CA GLU A 336 8.33 -9.80 12.28
C GLU A 336 9.81 -10.07 12.01
N LEU A 337 10.71 -9.37 12.71
CA LEU A 337 12.15 -9.55 12.54
C LEU A 337 12.66 -10.97 12.89
N ARG A 338 11.89 -11.76 13.66
CA ARG A 338 12.24 -13.15 13.99
C ARG A 338 12.28 -14.07 12.78
N VAL A 339 11.51 -13.75 11.74
CA VAL A 339 11.48 -14.52 10.50
C VAL A 339 12.83 -14.55 9.79
N PHE A 340 13.68 -13.55 10.03
CA PHE A 340 15.03 -13.51 9.48
C PHE A 340 16.05 -14.46 10.15
N THR A 341 15.61 -15.28 11.10
CA THR A 341 16.47 -16.34 11.67
C THR A 341 16.38 -17.64 10.90
N ASP A 342 15.35 -17.83 10.06
CA ASP A 342 15.20 -19.01 9.23
C ASP A 342 15.84 -18.81 7.83
N ILE A 343 16.93 -19.57 7.60
CA ILE A 343 17.71 -19.51 6.35
C ILE A 343 16.86 -19.92 5.14
N ALA A 344 15.91 -20.85 5.30
CA ALA A 344 15.05 -21.29 4.19
C ALA A 344 14.12 -20.15 3.77
N ILE A 345 13.50 -19.46 4.72
CA ILE A 345 12.61 -18.32 4.45
C ILE A 345 13.39 -17.16 3.82
N ILE A 346 14.61 -16.88 4.30
CA ILE A 346 15.50 -15.88 3.69
C ILE A 346 15.83 -16.28 2.24
N GLY A 347 16.14 -17.55 2.00
CA GLY A 347 16.46 -18.05 0.66
C GLY A 347 15.29 -17.93 -0.30
N ILE A 348 14.08 -18.32 0.13
CA ILE A 348 12.84 -18.18 -0.65
C ILE A 348 12.53 -16.69 -0.89
N GLY A 349 12.66 -15.84 0.13
CA GLY A 349 12.47 -14.40 0.01
C GLY A 349 13.46 -13.76 -0.95
N ALA A 350 14.74 -14.15 -0.92
CA ALA A 350 15.74 -13.68 -1.87
C ALA A 350 15.42 -14.13 -3.31
N ALA A 351 15.04 -15.40 -3.50
CA ALA A 351 14.61 -15.91 -4.79
C ALA A 351 13.39 -15.14 -5.33
N TYR A 352 12.41 -14.87 -4.47
CA TYR A 352 11.25 -14.05 -4.80
C TYR A 352 11.66 -12.63 -5.24
N ILE A 353 12.49 -11.93 -4.48
CA ILE A 353 12.94 -10.56 -4.78
C ILE A 353 13.69 -10.52 -6.12
N ILE A 354 14.62 -11.46 -6.34
CA ILE A 354 15.43 -11.50 -7.56
C ILE A 354 14.57 -11.81 -8.77
N SER A 355 13.76 -12.87 -8.72
CA SER A 355 12.91 -13.28 -9.85
C SER A 355 11.86 -12.22 -10.18
N ARG A 356 11.25 -11.59 -9.18
CA ARG A 356 10.32 -10.48 -9.36
C ARG A 356 11.01 -9.26 -10.01
N SER A 357 12.19 -8.88 -9.51
CA SER A 357 12.93 -7.74 -10.06
C SER A 357 13.28 -7.96 -11.54
N LEU A 358 13.73 -9.16 -11.88
CA LEU A 358 14.03 -9.53 -13.26
C LEU A 358 12.75 -9.55 -14.11
N GLY A 359 11.65 -10.10 -13.59
CA GLY A 359 10.36 -10.17 -14.28
C GLY A 359 9.79 -8.79 -14.59
N LYS A 360 9.76 -7.90 -13.61
CA LYS A 360 9.34 -6.49 -13.79
C LYS A 360 10.22 -5.77 -14.79
N TYR A 361 11.54 -5.91 -14.68
CA TYR A 361 12.48 -5.26 -15.59
C TYR A 361 12.35 -5.76 -17.03
N PHE A 362 12.44 -7.07 -17.26
CA PHE A 362 12.38 -7.63 -18.59
C PHE A 362 11.00 -7.54 -19.22
N GLY A 363 9.93 -7.70 -18.42
CA GLY A 363 8.56 -7.52 -18.88
C GLY A 363 8.29 -6.10 -19.36
N ALA A 364 8.70 -5.09 -18.59
CA ALA A 364 8.58 -3.69 -18.99
C ALA A 364 9.50 -3.35 -20.18
N TYR A 365 10.74 -3.85 -20.20
CA TYR A 365 11.67 -3.63 -21.30
C TYR A 365 11.15 -4.19 -22.62
N ALA A 366 10.72 -5.46 -22.62
CA ALA A 366 10.22 -6.12 -23.83
C ALA A 366 8.94 -5.45 -24.36
N SER A 367 7.98 -5.20 -23.47
CA SER A 367 6.71 -4.55 -23.84
C SER A 367 6.90 -3.11 -24.32
N ALA A 368 7.75 -2.31 -23.67
CA ALA A 368 8.07 -0.96 -24.10
C ALA A 368 8.75 -0.93 -25.48
N LYS A 369 9.61 -1.91 -25.76
CA LYS A 369 10.25 -2.08 -27.08
C LYS A 369 9.22 -2.44 -28.16
N VAL A 370 8.26 -3.34 -27.87
CA VAL A 370 7.18 -3.72 -28.80
C VAL A 370 6.33 -2.51 -29.17
N VAL A 371 5.95 -1.67 -28.21
CA VAL A 371 5.13 -0.47 -28.47
C VAL A 371 5.96 0.74 -28.95
N LYS A 372 7.24 0.53 -29.25
CA LYS A 372 8.18 1.53 -29.78
C LYS A 372 8.29 2.78 -28.89
N CYS A 373 8.54 2.59 -27.61
CA CYS A 373 8.96 3.68 -26.71
C CYS A 373 10.38 4.16 -27.07
N ASP A 374 10.72 5.37 -26.62
CA ASP A 374 12.10 5.86 -26.76
C ASP A 374 13.09 5.02 -25.94
N GLU A 375 14.34 5.03 -26.33
CA GLU A 375 15.39 4.16 -25.76
C GLU A 375 15.56 4.34 -24.25
N LYS A 376 15.52 5.58 -23.77
CA LYS A 376 15.65 5.88 -22.33
C LYS A 376 14.45 5.37 -21.54
N THR A 377 13.23 5.59 -22.02
CA THR A 377 12.01 5.05 -21.39
C THR A 377 12.06 3.53 -21.38
N THR A 378 12.39 2.89 -22.50
CA THR A 378 12.50 1.43 -22.60
C THR A 378 13.50 0.86 -21.60
N LYS A 379 14.66 1.51 -21.42
CA LYS A 379 15.73 1.04 -20.54
C LYS A 379 15.43 1.22 -19.06
N TYR A 380 14.76 2.30 -18.67
CA TYR A 380 14.64 2.68 -17.26
C TYR A 380 13.25 2.45 -16.66
N LEU A 381 12.21 2.21 -17.47
CA LEU A 381 10.84 2.02 -17.01
C LEU A 381 10.71 0.85 -16.02
N GLY A 382 11.28 -0.32 -16.32
CA GLY A 382 11.18 -1.48 -15.45
C GLY A 382 11.77 -1.27 -14.05
N ILE A 383 12.80 -0.42 -13.94
CA ILE A 383 13.41 -0.08 -12.64
C ILE A 383 12.45 0.75 -11.78
N THR A 384 11.62 1.59 -12.39
CA THR A 384 10.64 2.42 -11.66
C THR A 384 9.41 1.65 -11.20
N LEU A 385 9.24 0.40 -11.67
CA LEU A 385 8.15 -0.51 -11.29
C LEU A 385 8.54 -1.51 -10.19
N LEU A 386 9.77 -1.40 -9.64
CA LEU A 386 10.25 -2.29 -8.58
C LEU A 386 9.60 -2.06 -7.22
N PRO A 387 9.26 -0.83 -6.77
CA PRO A 387 8.65 -0.63 -5.47
C PRO A 387 7.40 -1.52 -5.28
N GLN A 388 7.26 -2.09 -4.08
CA GLN A 388 6.16 -2.97 -3.71
C GLN A 388 5.72 -2.63 -2.28
N ALA A 389 4.43 -2.40 -2.05
CA ALA A 389 3.88 -2.05 -0.73
C ALA A 389 2.39 -2.42 -0.59
N GLY A 390 1.52 -1.46 -0.36
CA GLY A 390 0.14 -1.58 0.09
C GLY A 390 -0.69 -2.71 -0.53
N VAL A 391 -0.73 -2.82 -1.86
CA VAL A 391 -1.48 -3.89 -2.55
C VAL A 391 -0.93 -5.27 -2.20
N ALA A 392 0.40 -5.42 -2.23
CA ALA A 392 1.04 -6.70 -1.86
C ALA A 392 0.78 -7.06 -0.40
N LEU A 393 0.80 -6.06 0.50
CA LEU A 393 0.44 -6.27 1.91
C LEU A 393 -1.02 -6.71 2.04
N GLY A 394 -1.95 -6.06 1.33
CA GLY A 394 -3.37 -6.46 1.29
C GLY A 394 -3.54 -7.90 0.81
N MET A 395 -2.88 -8.27 -0.29
CA MET A 395 -2.88 -9.66 -0.81
C MET A 395 -2.31 -10.64 0.22
N SER A 396 -1.26 -10.25 0.96
CA SER A 396 -0.66 -11.11 1.98
C SER A 396 -1.56 -11.33 3.19
N VAL A 397 -2.41 -10.35 3.54
CA VAL A 397 -3.45 -10.52 4.56
C VAL A 397 -4.51 -11.50 4.08
N THR A 398 -4.97 -11.40 2.84
CA THR A 398 -5.89 -12.38 2.25
C THR A 398 -5.26 -13.80 2.22
N ALA A 399 -3.96 -13.88 1.94
CA ALA A 399 -3.25 -15.16 1.93
C ALA A 399 -3.24 -15.88 3.30
N MET A 400 -3.49 -15.17 4.41
CA MET A 400 -3.63 -15.78 5.75
C MET A 400 -4.77 -16.82 5.83
N GLU A 401 -5.71 -16.79 4.90
CA GLU A 401 -6.74 -17.84 4.77
C GLU A 401 -6.15 -19.25 4.52
N LEU A 402 -4.91 -19.35 4.04
CA LEU A 402 -4.17 -20.61 3.89
C LEU A 402 -3.54 -21.12 5.21
N GLY A 403 -3.84 -20.50 6.36
CA GLY A 403 -3.32 -20.94 7.66
C GLY A 403 -1.81 -20.73 7.80
N GLU A 404 -1.07 -21.78 8.16
CA GLU A 404 0.40 -21.69 8.36
C GLU A 404 1.13 -21.27 7.09
N VAL A 405 0.71 -21.80 5.94
CA VAL A 405 1.25 -21.39 4.63
C VAL A 405 1.03 -19.91 4.39
N GLY A 406 -0.15 -19.39 4.75
CA GLY A 406 -0.47 -17.97 4.68
C GLY A 406 0.46 -17.11 5.54
N SER A 407 0.77 -17.55 6.75
CA SER A 407 1.73 -16.87 7.62
C SER A 407 3.12 -16.81 7.01
N MET A 408 3.59 -17.91 6.39
CA MET A 408 4.89 -17.92 5.68
C MET A 408 4.89 -16.96 4.48
N ILE A 409 3.81 -16.95 3.68
CA ILE A 409 3.63 -16.03 2.57
C ILE A 409 3.72 -14.58 3.07
N ARG A 410 2.97 -14.25 4.13
CA ARG A 410 2.95 -12.91 4.71
C ARG A 410 4.34 -12.45 5.13
N ASN A 411 5.08 -13.29 5.82
CA ASN A 411 6.43 -12.97 6.28
C ASN A 411 7.38 -12.70 5.12
N ILE A 412 7.33 -13.49 4.03
CA ILE A 412 8.13 -13.25 2.83
C ILE A 412 7.73 -11.97 2.12
N VAL A 413 6.43 -11.69 2.03
CA VAL A 413 5.92 -10.46 1.41
C VAL A 413 6.36 -9.25 2.24
N LEU A 414 6.23 -9.28 3.56
CA LEU A 414 6.70 -8.21 4.45
C LEU A 414 8.20 -7.95 4.30
N PHE A 415 8.99 -9.02 4.24
CA PHE A 415 10.44 -8.91 3.98
C PHE A 415 10.73 -8.26 2.64
N SER A 416 10.09 -8.75 1.57
CA SER A 416 10.31 -8.19 0.24
C SER A 416 9.87 -6.74 0.14
N VAL A 417 8.72 -6.40 0.73
CA VAL A 417 8.22 -5.03 0.81
C VAL A 417 9.22 -4.13 1.52
N LEU A 418 9.78 -4.57 2.67
CA LEU A 418 10.84 -3.80 3.35
C LEU A 418 12.01 -3.51 2.42
N VAL A 419 12.53 -4.54 1.73
CA VAL A 419 13.66 -4.36 0.81
C VAL A 419 13.29 -3.41 -0.33
N TYR A 420 12.11 -3.59 -0.94
CA TYR A 420 11.67 -2.75 -2.05
C TYR A 420 11.35 -1.31 -1.63
N GLU A 421 10.83 -1.09 -0.44
CA GLU A 421 10.56 0.24 0.08
C GLU A 421 11.84 0.98 0.49
N LEU A 422 12.87 0.26 0.94
CA LEU A 422 14.18 0.86 1.21
C LEU A 422 14.94 1.20 -0.08
N VAL A 423 14.96 0.30 -1.05
CA VAL A 423 15.80 0.38 -2.24
C VAL A 423 15.04 0.96 -3.44
N GLY A 424 13.75 0.63 -3.58
CA GLY A 424 12.93 0.96 -4.75
C GLY A 424 12.81 2.45 -5.04
N PRO A 425 12.46 3.30 -4.06
CA PRO A 425 12.40 4.76 -4.28
C PRO A 425 13.73 5.36 -4.71
N MET A 426 14.85 4.85 -4.18
CA MET A 426 16.19 5.29 -4.56
C MET A 426 16.50 4.89 -6.01
N LEU A 427 16.18 3.66 -6.40
CA LEU A 427 16.33 3.17 -7.78
C LEU A 427 15.41 3.94 -8.75
N THR A 428 14.18 4.20 -8.35
CA THR A 428 13.22 5.03 -9.12
C THR A 428 13.78 6.44 -9.37
N LYS A 429 14.33 7.10 -8.35
CA LYS A 429 15.00 8.39 -8.49
C LYS A 429 16.16 8.33 -9.49
N ILE A 430 17.02 7.33 -9.36
CA ILE A 430 18.18 7.14 -10.27
C ILE A 430 17.69 6.92 -11.71
N ALA A 431 16.68 6.08 -11.90
CA ALA A 431 16.10 5.80 -13.20
C ALA A 431 15.50 7.05 -13.86
N LEU A 432 14.69 7.82 -13.12
CA LEU A 432 14.09 9.07 -13.58
C LEU A 432 15.15 10.14 -13.91
N THR A 433 16.22 10.22 -13.11
CA THR A 433 17.35 11.15 -13.37
C THR A 433 18.08 10.74 -14.65
N LYS A 434 18.42 9.45 -14.82
CA LYS A 434 19.11 8.95 -16.02
C LYS A 434 18.23 9.04 -17.28
N ALA A 435 16.92 8.92 -17.13
CA ALA A 435 15.98 9.14 -18.22
C ALA A 435 15.83 10.63 -18.60
N GLY A 436 16.36 11.56 -17.79
CA GLY A 436 16.23 13.00 -18.01
C GLY A 436 14.89 13.58 -17.58
N ASN A 437 14.15 12.88 -16.71
CA ASN A 437 12.86 13.32 -16.18
C ASN A 437 12.99 14.09 -14.86
N ILE A 438 14.17 14.06 -14.23
CA ILE A 438 14.54 14.90 -13.07
C ILE A 438 15.71 15.77 -13.49
N GLU A 439 15.54 17.08 -13.42
CA GLU A 439 16.65 18.01 -13.65
C GLU A 439 17.72 17.87 -12.56
N PRO A 440 18.99 17.68 -12.91
CA PRO A 440 20.07 17.71 -11.93
C PRO A 440 20.06 19.08 -11.23
N LYS A 441 20.08 19.09 -9.89
CA LYS A 441 20.27 20.35 -9.17
C LYS A 441 21.51 21.02 -9.71
N PRO A 442 21.44 22.31 -10.12
CA PRO A 442 22.64 23.04 -10.51
C PRO A 442 23.63 22.94 -9.37
N HIS A 443 24.84 22.41 -9.63
CA HIS A 443 25.95 22.48 -8.71
C HIS A 443 26.06 23.97 -8.32
N HIS A 444 25.89 24.28 -7.04
CA HIS A 444 26.28 25.56 -6.49
C HIS A 444 27.76 25.72 -6.79
N LYS A 445 28.09 26.35 -7.93
CA LYS A 445 29.41 26.95 -8.11
C LYS A 445 29.56 27.91 -6.95
N GLU A 446 30.54 27.64 -6.10
CA GLU A 446 30.98 28.53 -5.04
C GLU A 446 30.86 29.97 -5.51
N ARG A 447 30.06 30.76 -4.81
CA ARG A 447 30.10 32.22 -4.95
C ARG A 447 31.53 32.63 -4.56
N LYS A 448 32.42 32.74 -5.56
CA LYS A 448 33.68 33.44 -5.41
C LYS A 448 33.37 34.80 -4.79
N HIS A 449 34.06 35.06 -3.68
CA HIS A 449 34.11 36.28 -2.95
C HIS A 449 33.87 37.51 -3.85
N ARG A 450 32.77 38.19 -3.65
CA ARG A 450 32.63 39.60 -4.00
C ARG A 450 33.34 40.37 -2.90
N THR A 451 34.53 40.86 -3.19
CA THR A 451 35.22 41.92 -2.44
C THR A 451 34.26 43.09 -2.26
N PRO A 452 34.10 43.63 -1.04
CA PRO A 452 33.30 44.84 -0.84
C PRO A 452 33.92 46.05 -1.57
N PRO A 453 33.12 46.95 -2.13
CA PRO A 453 33.62 48.15 -2.75
C PRO A 453 34.30 49.06 -1.68
N ALA A 454 35.52 49.55 -1.99
CA ALA A 454 36.24 50.50 -1.19
C ALA A 454 35.37 51.77 -0.98
N LYS A 455 35.24 52.16 0.27
CA LYS A 455 34.68 53.50 0.62
C LYS A 455 35.65 54.55 0.17
N ILE A 456 35.19 55.48 -0.67
CA ILE A 456 35.74 56.81 -0.87
C ILE A 456 34.87 57.79 -0.11
#